data_481c4b5d6036d895dfda676cab219c7a
#
_entry.id   481c4b5d6036d895dfda676cab219c7a
#
_cell.length_a   1.000
_cell.length_b   1.000
_cell.length_c   1.000
_cell.angle_alpha   90.00
_cell.angle_beta   90.00
_cell.angle_gamma   90.00
#
_symmetry.space_group_name_H-M   'P 1'
#
loop_
_entity.id
_entity.type
_entity.pdbx_description
1 polymer ?
#
loop_
_entity_poly.entity_id
_entity_poly.type
_entity_poly.pdbx_seq_one_letter_code
_entity_poly.pdbx_strand_id
1 'polypeptide(L)'
;MEENQTNRQFIRLLEKHAVTESLFELVFERPEGWDFEPGQFARLGVEIPGEAEPQFRAYSIASSPSENDLRFLVKVITGGLVSPKLAALEPGQGVVLEGRAEGNLLPARIPGGSTMWYFATGAGLAPFLSIMKHNAETKCEEREEILVVGARTVKEVEGLVELARRHSPTCRVFGAATREEHELQGRLPLLLETGRLEEHAGRKISKEDSRVMLCGNPECIKAVRAHFKARGIVSPRFGAPGQLLVESLW
;
A
#
# COMPACT_ATOMS: atom_id res chain seq x y z
N MET A 1 0.17 -24.41 -28.89
CA MET A 1 0.58 -24.06 -27.50
C MET A 1 1.50 -22.87 -27.66
N GLU A 2 0.92 -21.65 -27.61
CA GLU A 2 1.72 -20.44 -27.59
C GLU A 2 2.42 -20.40 -26.22
N GLU A 3 3.76 -20.44 -26.25
CA GLU A 3 4.59 -20.19 -25.08
C GLU A 3 4.21 -18.80 -24.55
N ASN A 4 3.70 -18.78 -23.35
CA ASN A 4 3.46 -17.59 -22.55
C ASN A 4 4.85 -17.00 -22.22
N GLN A 5 5.47 -16.33 -23.20
CA GLN A 5 6.66 -15.51 -22.96
C GLN A 5 6.20 -14.42 -22.00
N THR A 6 6.47 -14.62 -20.74
CA THR A 6 6.30 -13.60 -19.70
C THR A 6 7.05 -12.38 -20.18
N ASN A 7 6.31 -11.30 -20.51
CA ASN A 7 6.91 -10.04 -20.96
C ASN A 7 7.75 -9.49 -19.80
N ARG A 8 9.06 -9.75 -19.82
CA ARG A 8 10.01 -9.31 -18.80
C ARG A 8 10.80 -8.14 -19.34
N GLN A 9 10.88 -7.07 -18.56
CA GLN A 9 11.59 -5.85 -18.93
C GLN A 9 12.57 -5.49 -17.82
N PHE A 10 13.80 -5.12 -18.18
CA PHE A 10 14.76 -4.60 -17.21
C PHE A 10 14.46 -3.12 -16.98
N ILE A 11 14.30 -2.73 -15.71
CA ILE A 11 14.05 -1.36 -15.28
C ILE A 11 15.14 -0.89 -14.33
N ARG A 12 15.64 0.35 -14.54
CA ARG A 12 16.72 0.91 -13.72
C ARG A 12 16.18 1.68 -12.53
N LEU A 13 16.87 1.54 -11.41
CA LEU A 13 16.69 2.38 -10.25
C LEU A 13 17.18 3.79 -10.54
N LEU A 14 16.32 4.78 -10.39
CA LEU A 14 16.61 6.20 -10.54
C LEU A 14 17.00 6.81 -9.19
N GLU A 15 16.18 6.56 -8.16
CA GLU A 15 16.33 7.14 -6.83
C GLU A 15 16.01 6.11 -5.74
N LYS A 16 16.63 6.29 -4.57
CA LYS A 16 16.37 5.51 -3.37
C LYS A 16 16.28 6.43 -2.16
N HIS A 17 15.17 6.37 -1.43
CA HIS A 17 14.94 7.17 -0.24
C HIS A 17 14.64 6.28 0.96
N ALA A 18 15.31 6.51 2.08
CA ALA A 18 14.98 5.85 3.33
C ALA A 18 13.73 6.49 3.95
N VAL A 19 12.69 5.69 4.15
CA VAL A 19 11.47 6.10 4.88
C VAL A 19 11.60 5.78 6.36
N THR A 20 12.16 4.59 6.67
CA THR A 20 12.56 4.16 8.02
C THR A 20 13.87 3.38 7.93
N GLU A 21 14.40 2.90 9.03
CA GLU A 21 15.64 2.08 9.04
C GLU A 21 15.55 0.81 8.17
N SER A 22 14.35 0.31 7.92
CA SER A 22 14.11 -0.94 7.18
C SER A 22 13.05 -0.83 6.09
N LEU A 23 12.58 0.37 5.77
CA LEU A 23 11.63 0.65 4.70
C LEU A 23 12.22 1.71 3.78
N PHE A 24 12.29 1.39 2.50
CA PHE A 24 12.82 2.25 1.45
C PHE A 24 11.76 2.52 0.39
N GLU A 25 11.71 3.74 -0.10
CA GLU A 25 11.05 4.08 -1.36
C GLU A 25 12.08 3.95 -2.47
N LEU A 26 11.79 3.09 -3.44
CA LEU A 26 12.61 2.86 -4.64
C LEU A 26 11.86 3.39 -5.85
N VAL A 27 12.53 4.24 -6.63
CA VAL A 27 12.00 4.89 -7.83
C VAL A 27 12.69 4.29 -9.05
N PHE A 28 11.93 3.66 -9.94
CA PHE A 28 12.44 3.02 -11.15
C PHE A 28 11.93 3.72 -12.42
N GLU A 29 12.67 3.52 -13.53
CA GLU A 29 12.16 3.83 -14.86
C GLU A 29 10.84 3.11 -15.11
N ARG A 30 9.87 3.81 -15.70
CA ARG A 30 8.63 3.19 -16.18
C ARG A 30 8.80 2.88 -17.66
N PRO A 31 8.62 1.62 -18.08
CA PRO A 31 8.69 1.28 -19.51
C PRO A 31 7.56 1.94 -20.29
N GLU A 32 7.84 2.32 -21.52
CA GLU A 32 6.83 2.89 -22.42
C GLU A 32 5.67 1.91 -22.63
N GLY A 33 4.44 2.41 -22.50
CA GLY A 33 3.22 1.59 -22.67
C GLY A 33 2.95 0.60 -21.52
N TRP A 34 3.71 0.66 -20.42
CA TRP A 34 3.41 -0.16 -19.26
C TRP A 34 2.41 0.56 -18.33
N ASP A 35 1.14 0.14 -18.38
CA ASP A 35 0.03 0.78 -17.69
C ASP A 35 -0.43 0.01 -16.46
N PHE A 36 -1.03 0.74 -15.50
CA PHE A 36 -1.61 0.18 -14.28
C PHE A 36 -2.76 1.05 -13.76
N GLU A 37 -3.61 0.45 -12.94
CA GLU A 37 -4.63 1.15 -12.16
C GLU A 37 -4.15 1.42 -10.73
N PRO A 38 -4.52 2.56 -10.10
CA PRO A 38 -4.16 2.85 -8.72
C PRO A 38 -4.61 1.75 -7.76
N GLY A 39 -3.70 1.25 -6.94
CA GLY A 39 -3.95 0.13 -6.03
C GLY A 39 -3.49 -1.24 -6.53
N GLN A 40 -2.96 -1.32 -7.76
CA GLN A 40 -2.34 -2.54 -8.28
C GLN A 40 -0.90 -2.73 -7.77
N PHE A 41 -0.37 -3.93 -7.99
CA PHE A 41 1.03 -4.31 -7.74
C PHE A 41 1.72 -4.77 -9.02
N ALA A 42 3.04 -4.73 -8.99
CA ALA A 42 3.91 -5.32 -10.00
C ALA A 42 4.80 -6.42 -9.40
N ARG A 43 5.32 -7.30 -10.23
CA ARG A 43 6.28 -8.33 -9.80
C ARG A 43 7.70 -7.89 -10.17
N LEU A 44 8.53 -7.70 -9.14
CA LEU A 44 9.95 -7.34 -9.29
C LEU A 44 10.82 -8.57 -9.04
N GLY A 45 11.72 -8.84 -9.96
CA GLY A 45 12.66 -9.96 -9.93
C GLY A 45 14.10 -9.49 -9.74
N VAL A 46 14.82 -10.20 -8.88
CA VAL A 46 16.26 -10.00 -8.67
C VAL A 46 17.02 -11.31 -8.94
N GLU A 47 18.21 -11.19 -9.50
CA GLU A 47 19.10 -12.31 -9.68
C GLU A 47 19.63 -12.81 -8.32
N ILE A 48 19.60 -14.12 -8.13
CA ILE A 48 20.14 -14.79 -6.96
C ILE A 48 21.32 -15.66 -7.40
N PRO A 49 22.53 -15.50 -6.84
CA PRO A 49 23.66 -16.34 -7.18
C PRO A 49 23.33 -17.83 -7.02
N GLY A 50 23.56 -18.61 -8.09
CA GLY A 50 23.27 -20.05 -8.13
C GLY A 50 21.86 -20.41 -8.59
N GLU A 51 20.96 -19.47 -8.77
CA GLU A 51 19.63 -19.69 -9.36
C GLU A 51 19.67 -19.40 -10.88
N ALA A 52 18.99 -20.24 -11.66
CA ALA A 52 18.91 -20.07 -13.12
C ALA A 52 17.96 -18.94 -13.55
N GLU A 53 16.99 -18.60 -12.71
CA GLU A 53 15.95 -17.61 -12.98
C GLU A 53 15.89 -16.56 -11.87
N PRO A 54 15.53 -15.30 -12.18
CA PRO A 54 15.30 -14.28 -11.17
C PRO A 54 14.20 -14.69 -10.19
N GLN A 55 14.37 -14.33 -8.92
CA GLN A 55 13.36 -14.55 -7.89
C GLN A 55 12.43 -13.35 -7.81
N PHE A 56 11.14 -13.58 -8.04
CA PHE A 56 10.12 -12.53 -8.10
C PHE A 56 9.34 -12.39 -6.79
N ARG A 57 8.97 -11.15 -6.46
CA ARG A 57 7.97 -10.85 -5.42
C ARG A 57 7.06 -9.71 -5.90
N ALA A 58 5.82 -9.75 -5.42
CA ALA A 58 4.86 -8.70 -5.66
C ALA A 58 5.15 -7.50 -4.77
N TYR A 59 5.06 -6.30 -5.35
CA TYR A 59 5.18 -5.01 -4.66
C TYR A 59 4.08 -4.08 -5.16
N SER A 60 3.27 -3.56 -4.24
CA SER A 60 2.23 -2.59 -4.57
C SER A 60 2.88 -1.32 -5.13
N ILE A 61 2.31 -0.79 -6.19
CA ILE A 61 2.78 0.42 -6.86
C ILE A 61 2.38 1.63 -6.02
N ALA A 62 3.33 2.52 -5.76
CA ALA A 62 3.13 3.74 -4.97
C ALA A 62 2.98 5.00 -5.83
N SER A 63 3.46 4.98 -7.08
CA SER A 63 3.26 6.08 -8.05
C SER A 63 1.82 6.16 -8.53
N SER A 64 1.40 7.37 -8.96
CA SER A 64 0.16 7.56 -9.72
C SER A 64 0.35 7.10 -11.18
N PRO A 65 -0.70 6.63 -11.88
CA PRO A 65 -0.63 6.33 -13.31
C PRO A 65 -0.18 7.49 -14.19
N SER A 66 -0.32 8.73 -13.73
CA SER A 66 0.13 9.95 -14.43
C SER A 66 1.64 10.18 -14.35
N GLU A 67 2.35 9.51 -13.41
CA GLU A 67 3.80 9.66 -13.24
C GLU A 67 4.58 8.86 -14.28
N ASN A 68 5.75 9.39 -14.63
CA ASN A 68 6.65 8.76 -15.61
C ASN A 68 7.61 7.74 -14.97
N ASP A 69 7.49 7.51 -13.68
CA ASP A 69 8.29 6.55 -12.92
C ASP A 69 7.41 5.50 -12.21
N LEU A 70 8.03 4.42 -11.77
CA LEU A 70 7.43 3.40 -10.92
C LEU A 70 8.05 3.47 -9.54
N ARG A 71 7.22 3.73 -8.51
CA ARG A 71 7.63 3.80 -7.11
C ARG A 71 7.13 2.59 -6.35
N PHE A 72 7.98 2.05 -5.49
CA PHE A 72 7.66 0.93 -4.63
C PHE A 72 8.17 1.17 -3.22
N LEU A 73 7.39 0.75 -2.21
CA LEU A 73 7.86 0.70 -0.84
C LEU A 73 8.37 -0.70 -0.52
N VAL A 74 9.66 -0.81 -0.26
CA VAL A 74 10.33 -2.09 0.00
C VAL A 74 10.72 -2.18 1.48
N LYS A 75 10.03 -3.06 2.23
CA LYS A 75 10.41 -3.42 3.59
C LYS A 75 11.45 -4.51 3.54
N VAL A 76 12.60 -4.28 4.16
CA VAL A 76 13.65 -5.29 4.29
C VAL A 76 13.21 -6.37 5.28
N ILE A 77 13.18 -7.61 4.80
CA ILE A 77 12.89 -8.79 5.60
C ILE A 77 14.22 -9.51 5.90
N THR A 78 14.58 -9.57 7.15
CA THR A 78 15.79 -10.28 7.59
C THR A 78 15.73 -11.74 7.16
N GLY A 79 16.77 -12.22 6.46
CA GLY A 79 16.82 -13.56 5.88
C GLY A 79 15.96 -13.75 4.62
N GLY A 80 15.26 -12.71 4.13
CA GLY A 80 14.55 -12.75 2.85
C GLY A 80 15.51 -12.76 1.66
N LEU A 81 15.11 -13.38 0.54
CA LEU A 81 15.95 -13.48 -0.65
C LEU A 81 15.91 -12.21 -1.52
N VAL A 82 14.74 -11.57 -1.65
CA VAL A 82 14.50 -10.49 -2.62
C VAL A 82 14.63 -9.10 -1.99
N SER A 83 13.91 -8.81 -0.91
CA SER A 83 13.86 -7.47 -0.32
C SER A 83 15.21 -6.92 0.16
N PRO A 84 16.16 -7.71 0.70
CA PRO A 84 17.50 -7.20 1.01
C PRO A 84 18.27 -6.79 -0.24
N LYS A 85 18.12 -7.51 -1.35
CA LYS A 85 18.78 -7.18 -2.63
C LYS A 85 18.20 -5.91 -3.25
N LEU A 86 16.88 -5.75 -3.22
CA LEU A 86 16.23 -4.51 -3.66
C LEU A 86 16.70 -3.30 -2.84
N ALA A 87 16.78 -3.45 -1.53
CA ALA A 87 17.26 -2.37 -0.65
C ALA A 87 18.76 -2.06 -0.81
N ALA A 88 19.54 -3.01 -1.31
CA ALA A 88 20.97 -2.83 -1.58
C ALA A 88 21.26 -2.19 -2.94
N LEU A 89 20.27 -2.04 -3.81
CA LEU A 89 20.46 -1.40 -5.12
C LEU A 89 20.93 0.04 -4.97
N GLU A 90 21.79 0.45 -5.87
CA GLU A 90 22.23 1.84 -6.06
C GLU A 90 21.67 2.38 -7.38
N PRO A 91 21.48 3.71 -7.52
CA PRO A 91 21.03 4.34 -8.75
C PRO A 91 21.85 3.89 -9.97
N GLY A 92 21.18 3.55 -11.06
CA GLY A 92 21.78 2.97 -12.29
C GLY A 92 21.75 1.44 -12.33
N GLN A 93 21.67 0.76 -11.19
CA GLN A 93 21.37 -0.68 -11.14
C GLN A 93 19.87 -0.92 -11.37
N GLY A 94 19.45 -2.17 -11.53
CA GLY A 94 18.05 -2.40 -11.83
C GLY A 94 17.57 -3.82 -11.51
N VAL A 95 16.34 -4.06 -11.89
CA VAL A 95 15.60 -5.29 -11.64
C VAL A 95 14.81 -5.71 -12.87
N VAL A 96 14.30 -6.94 -12.85
CA VAL A 96 13.36 -7.42 -13.86
C VAL A 96 11.95 -7.12 -13.42
N LEU A 97 11.22 -6.35 -14.22
CA LEU A 97 9.77 -6.17 -14.10
C LEU A 97 9.08 -7.26 -14.92
N GLU A 98 8.20 -8.03 -14.30
CA GLU A 98 7.54 -9.16 -14.96
C GLU A 98 6.08 -8.85 -15.29
N GLY A 99 5.69 -9.09 -16.55
CA GLY A 99 4.31 -9.08 -16.98
C GLY A 99 3.66 -7.69 -16.97
N ARG A 100 2.41 -7.67 -16.55
CA ARG A 100 1.57 -6.48 -16.37
C ARG A 100 1.28 -6.26 -14.89
N ALA A 101 0.76 -5.08 -14.57
CA ALA A 101 0.23 -4.83 -13.23
C ALA A 101 -0.98 -5.72 -12.94
N GLU A 102 -1.10 -6.14 -11.71
CA GLU A 102 -2.16 -7.03 -11.22
C GLU A 102 -2.69 -6.51 -9.88
N GLY A 103 -3.76 -7.10 -9.38
CA GLY A 103 -4.33 -6.79 -8.07
C GLY A 103 -5.77 -6.33 -8.14
N ASN A 104 -6.40 -6.38 -6.99
CA ASN A 104 -7.83 -6.12 -6.85
C ASN A 104 -8.14 -5.05 -5.79
N LEU A 105 -7.15 -4.31 -5.33
CA LEU A 105 -7.32 -3.23 -4.36
C LEU A 105 -7.75 -1.93 -5.06
N LEU A 106 -8.78 -2.04 -5.92
CA LEU A 106 -9.25 -0.98 -6.80
C LEU A 106 -10.45 -0.24 -6.20
N PRO A 107 -10.38 1.08 -5.97
CA PRO A 107 -11.49 1.88 -5.38
C PRO A 107 -12.82 1.71 -6.12
N ALA A 108 -12.80 1.56 -7.44
CA ALA A 108 -13.98 1.36 -8.27
C ALA A 108 -14.81 0.12 -7.88
N ARG A 109 -14.24 -0.84 -7.17
CA ARG A 109 -14.94 -2.04 -6.68
C ARG A 109 -15.81 -1.80 -5.45
N ILE A 110 -15.64 -0.66 -4.77
CA ILE A 110 -16.42 -0.23 -3.61
C ILE A 110 -16.94 1.20 -3.82
N PRO A 111 -17.82 1.42 -4.80
CA PRO A 111 -18.31 2.75 -5.14
C PRO A 111 -19.20 3.35 -4.04
N GLY A 112 -19.45 4.67 -4.13
CA GLY A 112 -20.30 5.42 -3.20
C GLY A 112 -19.64 5.63 -1.82
N GLY A 113 -20.44 6.07 -0.83
CA GLY A 113 -19.95 6.54 0.46
C GLY A 113 -19.31 7.93 0.39
N SER A 114 -19.33 8.67 1.45
CA SER A 114 -18.74 10.02 1.52
C SER A 114 -17.33 9.99 2.13
N THR A 115 -16.91 8.86 2.70
CA THR A 115 -15.62 8.72 3.38
C THR A 115 -14.89 7.47 2.91
N MET A 116 -13.62 7.64 2.54
CA MET A 116 -12.70 6.54 2.24
C MET A 116 -11.68 6.41 3.39
N TRP A 117 -11.66 5.26 4.01
CA TRP A 117 -10.72 4.91 5.07
C TRP A 117 -9.66 3.94 4.56
N TYR A 118 -8.41 4.33 4.71
CA TYR A 118 -7.25 3.50 4.41
C TYR A 118 -6.56 3.08 5.71
N PHE A 119 -6.29 1.78 5.87
CA PHE A 119 -5.53 1.25 6.99
C PHE A 119 -4.27 0.58 6.49
N ALA A 120 -3.13 1.13 6.82
CA ALA A 120 -1.82 0.67 6.37
C ALA A 120 -0.91 0.23 7.52
N THR A 121 -0.04 -0.74 7.25
CA THR A 121 1.14 -1.00 8.09
C THR A 121 2.37 -1.17 7.22
N GLY A 122 3.44 -0.43 7.53
CA GLY A 122 4.71 -0.52 6.81
C GLY A 122 4.54 -0.29 5.30
N ALA A 123 5.07 -1.20 4.49
CA ALA A 123 5.00 -1.14 3.03
C ALA A 123 3.56 -1.20 2.45
N GLY A 124 2.57 -1.63 3.26
CA GLY A 124 1.15 -1.58 2.89
C GLY A 124 0.60 -0.16 2.66
N LEU A 125 1.40 0.86 2.94
CA LEU A 125 1.09 2.24 2.57
C LEU A 125 1.13 2.46 1.04
N ALA A 126 1.97 1.72 0.31
CA ALA A 126 2.23 1.94 -1.12
C ALA A 126 0.97 2.07 -2.00
N PRO A 127 0.01 1.11 -2.01
CA PRO A 127 -1.14 1.21 -2.89
C PRO A 127 -2.03 2.42 -2.56
N PHE A 128 -2.04 2.87 -1.31
CA PHE A 128 -2.81 4.04 -0.91
C PHE A 128 -2.16 5.35 -1.35
N LEU A 129 -0.82 5.42 -1.42
CA LEU A 129 -0.12 6.57 -2.02
C LEU A 129 -0.53 6.74 -3.49
N SER A 130 -0.54 5.64 -4.26
CA SER A 130 -1.00 5.63 -5.65
C SER A 130 -2.44 6.13 -5.79
N ILE A 131 -3.35 5.58 -4.99
CA ILE A 131 -4.78 5.91 -5.03
C ILE A 131 -5.02 7.37 -4.65
N MET A 132 -4.49 7.83 -3.51
CA MET A 132 -4.70 9.19 -3.01
C MET A 132 -4.13 10.24 -3.96
N LYS A 133 -2.94 9.99 -4.54
CA LYS A 133 -2.34 10.89 -5.51
C LYS A 133 -3.18 10.96 -6.80
N HIS A 134 -3.59 9.81 -7.33
CA HIS A 134 -4.47 9.76 -8.50
C HIS A 134 -5.80 10.50 -8.26
N ASN A 135 -6.43 10.30 -7.09
CA ASN A 135 -7.67 11.00 -6.74
C ASN A 135 -7.49 12.52 -6.67
N ALA A 136 -6.38 12.98 -6.09
CA ALA A 136 -6.06 14.41 -6.03
C ALA A 136 -5.85 15.03 -7.43
N GLU A 137 -5.24 14.30 -8.36
CA GLU A 137 -4.96 14.74 -9.73
C GLU A 137 -6.22 14.76 -10.61
N THR A 138 -7.06 13.72 -10.48
CA THR A 138 -8.23 13.53 -11.35
C THR A 138 -9.52 14.15 -10.80
N LYS A 139 -9.53 14.51 -9.52
CA LYS A 139 -10.75 14.95 -8.79
C LYS A 139 -11.90 13.96 -8.94
N CYS A 140 -11.58 12.67 -8.95
CA CYS A 140 -12.44 11.60 -9.42
C CYS A 140 -13.66 11.34 -8.52
N GLU A 141 -13.62 11.63 -7.23
CA GLU A 141 -14.76 11.56 -6.31
C GLU A 141 -14.52 12.52 -5.12
N GLU A 142 -15.49 13.34 -4.79
CA GLU A 142 -15.44 14.20 -3.59
C GLU A 142 -15.71 13.35 -2.32
N ARG A 143 -14.78 12.49 -1.96
CA ARG A 143 -14.80 11.75 -0.69
C ARG A 143 -13.79 12.35 0.28
N GLU A 144 -14.17 12.43 1.55
CA GLU A 144 -13.18 12.66 2.59
C GLU A 144 -12.25 11.45 2.68
N GLU A 145 -10.95 11.64 2.53
CA GLU A 145 -9.95 10.58 2.63
C GLU A 145 -9.28 10.61 4.01
N ILE A 146 -9.27 9.47 4.68
CA ILE A 146 -8.66 9.28 5.99
C ILE A 146 -7.74 8.07 5.95
N LEU A 147 -6.45 8.33 6.16
CA LEU A 147 -5.42 7.29 6.24
C LEU A 147 -4.98 7.08 7.69
N VAL A 148 -4.93 5.83 8.11
CA VAL A 148 -4.38 5.44 9.40
C VAL A 148 -3.19 4.53 9.15
N VAL A 149 -1.99 4.95 9.57
CA VAL A 149 -0.77 4.16 9.47
C VAL A 149 -0.35 3.62 10.84
N GLY A 150 -0.17 2.31 10.93
CA GLY A 150 0.33 1.64 12.14
C GLY A 150 1.78 1.23 12.01
N ALA A 151 2.60 1.55 13.02
CA ALA A 151 3.98 1.10 13.11
C ALA A 151 4.38 0.73 14.53
N ARG A 152 5.65 0.35 14.76
CA ARG A 152 6.13 -0.06 16.09
C ARG A 152 6.57 1.12 16.93
N THR A 153 7.31 2.04 16.34
CA THR A 153 7.92 3.19 17.00
C THR A 153 7.35 4.50 16.45
N VAL A 154 7.51 5.57 17.22
CA VAL A 154 7.11 6.93 16.79
C VAL A 154 7.88 7.36 15.54
N LYS A 155 9.18 7.10 15.49
CA LYS A 155 10.02 7.41 14.33
C LYS A 155 9.54 6.72 13.03
N GLU A 156 9.12 5.45 13.13
CA GLU A 156 8.52 4.76 11.97
C GLU A 156 7.20 5.39 11.55
N VAL A 157 6.35 5.77 12.51
CA VAL A 157 5.07 6.46 12.25
C VAL A 157 5.31 7.79 11.55
N GLU A 158 6.22 8.61 12.07
CA GLU A 158 6.56 9.92 11.50
C GLU A 158 7.00 9.82 10.05
N GLY A 159 7.90 8.88 9.73
CA GLY A 159 8.36 8.66 8.36
C GLY A 159 7.23 8.26 7.41
N LEU A 160 6.31 7.39 7.84
CA LEU A 160 5.14 6.99 7.04
C LEU A 160 4.13 8.13 6.87
N VAL A 161 3.86 8.89 7.92
CA VAL A 161 2.96 10.05 7.89
C VAL A 161 3.51 11.16 6.99
N GLU A 162 4.80 11.46 7.09
CA GLU A 162 5.46 12.44 6.22
C GLU A 162 5.38 12.03 4.76
N LEU A 163 5.68 10.75 4.46
CA LEU A 163 5.58 10.23 3.09
C LEU A 163 4.15 10.36 2.56
N ALA A 164 3.14 9.99 3.35
CA ALA A 164 1.73 10.09 2.93
C ALA A 164 1.31 11.53 2.66
N ARG A 165 1.68 12.48 3.52
CA ARG A 165 1.36 13.91 3.35
C ARG A 165 2.02 14.54 2.13
N ARG A 166 3.20 14.08 1.74
CA ARG A 166 3.86 14.52 0.49
C ARG A 166 3.08 14.09 -0.75
N HIS A 167 2.48 12.89 -0.73
CA HIS A 167 1.71 12.37 -1.86
C HIS A 167 0.28 12.89 -1.94
N SER A 168 -0.36 13.17 -0.80
CA SER A 168 -1.73 13.71 -0.76
C SER A 168 -1.89 14.71 0.39
N PRO A 169 -1.76 16.01 0.11
CA PRO A 169 -1.94 17.06 1.13
C PRO A 169 -3.38 17.22 1.61
N THR A 170 -4.36 16.69 0.87
CA THR A 170 -5.80 16.75 1.22
C THR A 170 -6.26 15.59 2.09
N CYS A 171 -5.53 14.48 2.11
CA CYS A 171 -5.85 13.33 2.95
C CYS A 171 -5.55 13.63 4.43
N ARG A 172 -6.48 13.27 5.32
CA ARG A 172 -6.27 13.33 6.76
C ARG A 172 -5.47 12.10 7.20
N VAL A 173 -4.23 12.32 7.66
CA VAL A 173 -3.30 11.23 7.99
C VAL A 173 -3.10 11.16 9.49
N PHE A 174 -3.36 9.98 10.07
CA PHE A 174 -3.16 9.65 11.47
C PHE A 174 -2.14 8.51 11.63
N GLY A 175 -1.26 8.66 12.62
CA GLY A 175 -0.28 7.64 12.96
C GLY A 175 -0.63 6.93 14.25
N ALA A 176 -0.36 5.62 14.34
CA ALA A 176 -0.51 4.83 15.56
C ALA A 176 0.78 4.07 15.88
N ALA A 177 1.36 4.31 17.06
CA ALA A 177 2.55 3.61 17.56
C ALA A 177 2.17 2.48 18.52
N THR A 178 2.80 1.29 18.37
CA THR A 178 2.44 0.14 19.21
C THR A 178 3.35 -0.08 20.40
N ARG A 179 4.57 0.48 20.41
CA ARG A 179 5.61 0.21 21.44
C ARG A 179 6.08 1.43 22.21
N GLU A 180 5.68 2.61 21.77
CA GLU A 180 6.10 3.89 22.35
C GLU A 180 4.86 4.75 22.64
N GLU A 181 5.00 5.69 23.56
CA GLU A 181 3.95 6.66 23.88
C GLU A 181 3.64 7.53 22.67
N HIS A 182 2.36 7.62 22.32
CA HIS A 182 1.85 8.35 21.18
C HIS A 182 0.37 8.69 21.38
N GLU A 183 -0.15 9.72 20.71
CA GLU A 183 -1.57 10.11 20.80
C GLU A 183 -2.51 8.93 20.52
N LEU A 184 -2.22 8.17 19.47
CA LEU A 184 -2.85 6.89 19.17
C LEU A 184 -1.88 5.75 19.52
N GLN A 185 -1.71 5.47 20.80
CA GLN A 185 -0.92 4.33 21.24
C GLN A 185 -1.75 3.05 21.24
N GLY A 186 -1.29 2.04 20.50
CA GLY A 186 -1.92 0.73 20.43
C GLY A 186 -1.90 0.10 19.04
N ARG A 187 -2.33 -1.15 18.97
CA ARG A 187 -2.54 -1.85 17.69
C ARG A 187 -3.84 -1.36 17.05
N LEU A 188 -3.87 -1.25 15.73
CA LEU A 188 -5.06 -0.79 14.97
C LEU A 188 -6.35 -1.53 15.35
N PRO A 189 -6.38 -2.88 15.51
CA PRO A 189 -7.59 -3.57 15.96
C PRO A 189 -8.10 -3.08 17.30
N LEU A 190 -7.24 -2.89 18.30
CA LEU A 190 -7.60 -2.40 19.62
C LEU A 190 -8.13 -0.96 19.58
N LEU A 191 -7.51 -0.09 18.78
CA LEU A 191 -7.95 1.30 18.61
C LEU A 191 -9.33 1.39 17.96
N LEU A 192 -9.65 0.46 17.07
CA LEU A 192 -10.98 0.32 16.47
C LEU A 192 -12.00 -0.24 17.47
N GLU A 193 -11.66 -1.31 18.19
CA GLU A 193 -12.55 -1.95 19.19
C GLU A 193 -12.94 -1.00 20.32
N THR A 194 -12.01 -0.17 20.79
CA THR A 194 -12.24 0.81 21.85
C THR A 194 -12.88 2.11 21.35
N GLY A 195 -13.03 2.31 20.04
CA GLY A 195 -13.57 3.52 19.44
C GLY A 195 -12.61 4.72 19.46
N ARG A 196 -11.42 4.60 20.07
CA ARG A 196 -10.43 5.68 20.21
C ARG A 196 -9.99 6.24 18.86
N LEU A 197 -9.89 5.40 17.84
CA LEU A 197 -9.51 5.85 16.50
C LEU A 197 -10.58 6.73 15.87
N GLU A 198 -11.85 6.33 15.95
CA GLU A 198 -12.97 7.11 15.41
C GLU A 198 -13.17 8.42 16.19
N GLU A 199 -12.97 8.38 17.51
CA GLU A 199 -12.99 9.56 18.35
C GLU A 199 -11.88 10.55 17.99
N HIS A 200 -10.64 10.08 17.86
CA HIS A 200 -9.49 10.90 17.50
C HIS A 200 -9.63 11.48 16.09
N ALA A 201 -10.15 10.71 15.15
CA ALA A 201 -10.43 11.18 13.80
C ALA A 201 -11.64 12.14 13.73
N GLY A 202 -12.49 12.18 14.77
CA GLY A 202 -13.75 12.94 14.76
C GLY A 202 -14.72 12.46 13.68
N ARG A 203 -14.59 11.20 13.24
CA ARG A 203 -15.40 10.61 12.17
C ARG A 203 -15.74 9.15 12.48
N LYS A 204 -17.01 8.81 12.38
CA LYS A 204 -17.47 7.42 12.55
C LYS A 204 -17.34 6.63 11.27
N ILE A 205 -17.04 5.33 11.41
CA ILE A 205 -17.04 4.39 10.30
C ILE A 205 -18.38 3.68 10.30
N SER A 206 -19.14 3.79 9.21
CA SER A 206 -20.43 3.14 9.05
C SER A 206 -20.50 2.36 7.74
N LYS A 207 -21.39 1.38 7.68
CA LYS A 207 -21.62 0.60 6.47
C LYS A 207 -22.17 1.45 5.32
N GLU A 208 -23.02 2.42 5.65
CA GLU A 208 -23.72 3.26 4.69
C GLU A 208 -22.78 4.27 4.07
N ASP A 209 -21.95 4.91 4.88
CA ASP A 209 -21.23 6.12 4.53
C ASP A 209 -19.72 5.88 4.25
N SER A 210 -19.17 4.80 4.78
CA SER A 210 -17.73 4.56 4.69
C SER A 210 -17.38 3.47 3.67
N ARG A 211 -16.23 3.66 3.02
CA ARG A 211 -15.50 2.65 2.27
C ARG A 211 -14.16 2.42 2.93
N VAL A 212 -13.73 1.18 2.99
CA VAL A 212 -12.56 0.79 3.78
C VAL A 212 -11.60 -0.02 2.92
N MET A 213 -10.33 0.33 2.97
CA MET A 213 -9.26 -0.42 2.31
C MET A 213 -8.16 -0.76 3.32
N LEU A 214 -7.72 -2.02 3.30
CA LEU A 214 -6.71 -2.55 4.22
C LEU A 214 -5.52 -3.09 3.45
N CYS A 215 -4.30 -2.67 3.81
CA CYS A 215 -3.08 -3.25 3.24
C CYS A 215 -1.93 -3.29 4.27
N GLY A 216 -1.18 -4.40 4.32
CA GLY A 216 0.00 -4.54 5.17
C GLY A 216 0.15 -5.88 5.86
N ASN A 217 0.62 -5.87 7.11
CA ASN A 217 0.90 -7.07 7.89
C ASN A 217 -0.32 -8.00 8.00
N PRO A 218 -0.23 -9.29 7.60
CA PRO A 218 -1.35 -10.21 7.52
C PRO A 218 -2.12 -10.38 8.83
N GLU A 219 -1.43 -10.46 9.95
CA GLU A 219 -2.05 -10.63 11.29
C GLU A 219 -2.90 -9.41 11.65
N CYS A 220 -2.34 -8.20 11.45
CA CYS A 220 -3.05 -6.95 11.71
C CYS A 220 -4.25 -6.82 10.77
N ILE A 221 -4.06 -7.06 9.49
CA ILE A 221 -5.11 -6.95 8.47
C ILE A 221 -6.24 -7.97 8.74
N LYS A 222 -5.91 -9.20 9.11
CA LYS A 222 -6.90 -10.23 9.50
C LYS A 222 -7.76 -9.77 10.68
N ALA A 223 -7.15 -9.20 11.72
CA ALA A 223 -7.88 -8.73 12.90
C ALA A 223 -8.76 -7.51 12.58
N VAL A 224 -8.23 -6.51 11.84
CA VAL A 224 -9.02 -5.35 11.40
C VAL A 224 -10.19 -5.77 10.50
N ARG A 225 -9.95 -6.70 9.57
CA ARG A 225 -11.01 -7.27 8.72
C ARG A 225 -12.10 -7.95 9.54
N ALA A 226 -11.74 -8.71 10.58
CA ALA A 226 -12.70 -9.37 11.45
C ALA A 226 -13.57 -8.35 12.20
N HIS A 227 -12.98 -7.26 12.72
CA HIS A 227 -13.69 -6.15 13.34
C HIS A 227 -14.74 -5.54 12.40
N PHE A 228 -14.35 -5.19 11.17
CA PHE A 228 -15.27 -4.62 10.19
C PHE A 228 -16.37 -5.60 9.76
N LYS A 229 -16.04 -6.88 9.60
CA LYS A 229 -17.03 -7.92 9.29
C LYS A 229 -18.11 -8.01 10.38
N ALA A 230 -17.75 -7.92 11.66
CA ALA A 230 -18.69 -7.92 12.77
C ALA A 230 -19.64 -6.70 12.75
N ARG A 231 -19.21 -5.58 12.13
CA ARG A 231 -20.01 -4.35 11.91
C ARG A 231 -20.78 -4.38 10.58
N GLY A 232 -20.80 -5.50 9.84
CA GLY A 232 -21.49 -5.64 8.57
C GLY A 232 -20.80 -4.95 7.38
N ILE A 233 -19.55 -4.46 7.56
CA ILE A 233 -18.70 -3.90 6.51
C ILE A 233 -17.91 -5.06 5.89
N VAL A 234 -18.28 -5.48 4.69
CA VAL A 234 -17.81 -6.71 4.05
C VAL A 234 -17.25 -6.47 2.65
N SER A 235 -16.41 -7.39 2.19
CA SER A 235 -15.88 -7.33 0.82
C SER A 235 -16.97 -7.65 -0.21
N PRO A 236 -16.90 -7.04 -1.41
CA PRO A 236 -17.78 -7.40 -2.52
C PRO A 236 -17.70 -8.89 -2.83
N ARG A 237 -18.83 -9.49 -3.15
CA ARG A 237 -18.95 -10.88 -3.60
C ARG A 237 -19.79 -10.92 -4.87
N PHE A 238 -19.83 -12.06 -5.55
CA PHE A 238 -20.62 -12.25 -6.78
C PHE A 238 -22.03 -11.67 -6.62
N GLY A 239 -22.34 -10.59 -7.39
CA GLY A 239 -23.65 -9.95 -7.40
C GLY A 239 -24.01 -9.11 -6.14
N ALA A 240 -23.14 -9.04 -5.12
CA ALA A 240 -23.40 -8.25 -3.92
C ALA A 240 -22.33 -7.15 -3.73
N PRO A 241 -22.74 -5.87 -3.61
CA PRO A 241 -21.81 -4.79 -3.32
C PRO A 241 -21.21 -4.94 -1.91
N GLY A 242 -20.00 -4.45 -1.75
CA GLY A 242 -19.30 -4.41 -0.47
C GLY A 242 -18.72 -3.04 -0.19
N GLN A 243 -18.17 -2.89 1.00
CA GLN A 243 -17.56 -1.66 1.47
C GLN A 243 -16.08 -1.81 1.82
N LEU A 244 -15.54 -3.05 1.73
CA LEU A 244 -14.21 -3.39 2.23
C LEU A 244 -13.36 -4.08 1.17
N LEU A 245 -12.19 -3.54 0.88
CA LEU A 245 -11.13 -4.21 0.10
C LEU A 245 -9.94 -4.53 1.00
N VAL A 246 -9.28 -5.65 0.72
CA VAL A 246 -8.17 -6.14 1.54
C VAL A 246 -7.08 -6.71 0.66
N GLU A 247 -5.85 -6.29 0.90
CA GLU A 247 -4.65 -6.90 0.35
C GLU A 247 -3.67 -7.23 1.49
N SER A 248 -3.17 -8.44 1.51
CA SER A 248 -2.15 -8.88 2.46
C SER A 248 -0.84 -9.04 1.71
N LEU A 249 0.18 -8.28 2.09
CA LEU A 249 1.53 -8.40 1.56
C LEU A 249 2.25 -9.50 2.33
N TRP A 250 2.73 -10.58 1.64
CA TRP A 250 3.39 -11.78 2.17
C TRP A 250 2.51 -12.78 2.91
#